data_75fefb1cc91b0d7bdfcf8e4a3c765e8e
#
_entry.id   75fefb1cc91b0d7bdfcf8e4a3c765e8e
#
_cell.length_a   1.000
_cell.length_b   1.000
_cell.length_c   1.000
_cell.angle_alpha   90.00
_cell.angle_beta   90.00
_cell.angle_gamma   90.00
#
_symmetry.space_group_name_H-M   'P 1'
#
loop_
_entity.id
_entity.type
_entity.pdbx_description
1 polymer ?
#
loop_
_entity_poly.entity_id
_entity_poly.type
_entity_poly.pdbx_seq_one_letter_code
_entity_poly.pdbx_strand_id
1 'polypeptide(L)'
;HKVFQHIKEHVKTEQNHFVFVTALPFVALNDLCLAARNSDSCQRFVTNQLTTHGRKNLFDQWRKNLGLGETAADQEQAAFYLRQFEICTLSDDSVEGDQWKYVLGSMFTGNPDDVYDVLLNLTENDNYGKTLTAGILQQYLEQRGYQRRLLAADTNIPLQIERLNHRFKAHFRPIGDHPFPIQEAHMALRAILTGKNVLLLGEAGIGKSGCVQALLAELDKRHIPYLALSVDQKVPQGTPEYYGEALGFRASPVLCLESQLASGQMGVLILDQLDSLRWATRSCVEALDVCGEMLRQV
;
A
#
# COMPACT_ATOMS: atom_id res chain seq x y z
N HIS A 1 2.00 -28.99 8.26
CA HIS A 1 0.75 -29.76 8.03
C HIS A 1 -0.51 -28.95 8.37
N LYS A 2 -0.59 -28.30 9.55
CA LYS A 2 -1.77 -27.51 9.98
C LYS A 2 -2.05 -26.32 9.05
N VAL A 3 -1.02 -25.61 8.57
CA VAL A 3 -1.17 -24.45 7.65
C VAL A 3 -1.86 -24.87 6.36
N PHE A 4 -1.45 -25.98 5.75
CA PHE A 4 -2.04 -26.46 4.49
C PHE A 4 -3.48 -26.92 4.63
N GLN A 5 -3.83 -27.48 5.78
CA GLN A 5 -5.22 -27.83 6.09
C GLN A 5 -6.08 -26.58 6.24
N HIS A 6 -5.56 -25.56 6.92
CA HIS A 6 -6.22 -24.27 7.10
C HIS A 6 -6.46 -23.55 5.77
N ILE A 7 -5.48 -23.56 4.86
CA ILE A 7 -5.64 -23.03 3.51
C ILE A 7 -6.81 -23.70 2.79
N LYS A 8 -6.89 -25.02 2.82
CA LYS A 8 -7.97 -25.79 2.14
C LYS A 8 -9.35 -25.50 2.72
N GLU A 9 -9.44 -25.24 4.01
CA GLU A 9 -10.71 -24.98 4.70
C GLU A 9 -11.24 -23.57 4.43
N HIS A 10 -10.36 -22.58 4.31
CA HIS A 10 -10.72 -21.17 4.29
C HIS A 10 -10.55 -20.49 2.93
N VAL A 11 -9.64 -20.94 2.06
CA VAL A 11 -9.45 -20.36 0.73
C VAL A 11 -10.34 -21.09 -0.27
N LYS A 12 -11.57 -20.61 -0.44
CA LYS A 12 -12.57 -21.26 -1.33
C LYS A 12 -12.89 -20.44 -2.57
N THR A 13 -12.54 -19.16 -2.60
CA THR A 13 -12.83 -18.25 -3.71
C THR A 13 -11.62 -17.38 -4.01
N GLU A 14 -11.59 -16.74 -5.20
CA GLU A 14 -10.52 -15.79 -5.58
C GLU A 14 -10.47 -14.54 -4.68
N GLN A 15 -11.50 -14.28 -3.90
CA GLN A 15 -11.54 -13.16 -2.95
C GLN A 15 -10.89 -13.47 -1.60
N ASN A 16 -10.57 -14.74 -1.34
CA ASN A 16 -9.98 -15.17 -0.08
C ASN A 16 -8.46 -15.27 -0.22
N HIS A 17 -7.72 -14.41 0.46
CA HIS A 17 -6.27 -14.43 0.51
C HIS A 17 -5.79 -15.03 1.84
N PHE A 18 -4.70 -15.79 1.77
CA PHE A 18 -4.00 -16.31 2.93
C PHE A 18 -2.62 -15.66 3.00
N VAL A 19 -2.39 -14.87 4.04
CA VAL A 19 -1.10 -14.22 4.29
C VAL A 19 -0.33 -15.01 5.33
N PHE A 20 0.84 -15.52 4.95
CA PHE A 20 1.77 -16.19 5.86
C PHE A 20 2.87 -15.23 6.29
N VAL A 21 2.83 -14.81 7.55
CA VAL A 21 3.81 -13.91 8.13
C VAL A 21 4.93 -14.73 8.77
N THR A 22 6.18 -14.40 8.45
CA THR A 22 7.36 -15.14 8.91
C THR A 22 8.57 -14.22 9.08
N ALA A 23 9.42 -14.53 10.06
CA ALA A 23 10.72 -13.88 10.23
C ALA A 23 11.80 -14.46 9.29
N LEU A 24 11.56 -15.64 8.69
CA LEU A 24 12.52 -16.29 7.81
C LEU A 24 12.14 -16.08 6.33
N PRO A 25 13.09 -15.70 5.47
CA PRO A 25 12.82 -15.50 4.06
C PRO A 25 12.57 -16.84 3.34
N PHE A 26 11.39 -17.02 2.77
CA PHE A 26 11.05 -18.13 1.88
C PHE A 26 11.13 -17.69 0.41
N VAL A 27 12.29 -17.18 -0.02
CA VAL A 27 12.49 -16.54 -1.32
C VAL A 27 11.95 -17.38 -2.47
N ALA A 28 12.32 -18.66 -2.55
CA ALA A 28 11.91 -19.54 -3.64
C ALA A 28 10.38 -19.79 -3.67
N LEU A 29 9.74 -19.88 -2.51
CA LEU A 29 8.29 -20.05 -2.42
C LEU A 29 7.58 -18.74 -2.72
N ASN A 30 8.10 -17.61 -2.29
CA ASN A 30 7.55 -16.28 -2.62
C ASN A 30 7.63 -16.02 -4.13
N ASP A 31 8.76 -16.33 -4.77
CA ASP A 31 8.89 -16.24 -6.24
C ASP A 31 7.89 -17.12 -6.98
N LEU A 32 7.60 -18.31 -6.44
CA LEU A 32 6.62 -19.22 -7.01
C LEU A 32 5.19 -18.67 -6.86
N CYS A 33 4.85 -18.08 -5.71
CA CYS A 33 3.57 -17.42 -5.46
C CYS A 33 3.38 -16.22 -6.39
N LEU A 34 4.40 -15.38 -6.55
CA LEU A 34 4.39 -14.23 -7.46
C LEU A 34 4.20 -14.69 -8.91
N ALA A 35 4.91 -15.74 -9.35
CA ALA A 35 4.75 -16.27 -10.69
C ALA A 35 3.33 -16.81 -10.92
N ALA A 36 2.73 -17.45 -9.91
CA ALA A 36 1.36 -17.93 -9.98
C ALA A 36 0.34 -16.77 -10.07
N ARG A 37 0.49 -15.72 -9.26
CA ARG A 37 -0.36 -14.52 -9.28
C ARG A 37 -0.28 -13.75 -10.59
N ASN A 38 0.91 -13.63 -11.15
CA ASN A 38 1.16 -12.90 -12.41
C ASN A 38 0.76 -13.69 -13.67
N SER A 39 0.32 -14.94 -13.53
CA SER A 39 -0.16 -15.75 -14.66
C SER A 39 -1.65 -15.50 -14.92
N ASP A 40 -2.06 -15.43 -16.18
CA ASP A 40 -3.47 -15.17 -16.56
C ASP A 40 -4.45 -16.23 -16.03
N SER A 41 -3.98 -17.48 -15.86
CA SER A 41 -4.77 -18.59 -15.30
C SER A 41 -3.90 -19.62 -14.60
N CYS A 42 -4.52 -20.46 -13.74
CA CYS A 42 -3.85 -21.58 -13.09
C CYS A 42 -3.24 -22.55 -14.11
N GLN A 43 -3.95 -22.84 -15.19
CA GLN A 43 -3.47 -23.73 -16.25
C GLN A 43 -2.24 -23.15 -16.95
N ARG A 44 -2.25 -21.85 -17.29
CA ARG A 44 -1.08 -21.18 -17.89
C ARG A 44 0.11 -21.16 -16.94
N PHE A 45 -0.11 -20.95 -15.67
CA PHE A 45 0.95 -21.04 -14.67
C PHE A 45 1.60 -22.43 -14.69
N VAL A 46 0.83 -23.49 -14.58
CA VAL A 46 1.34 -24.87 -14.57
C VAL A 46 2.11 -25.18 -15.87
N THR A 47 1.60 -24.74 -17.02
CA THR A 47 2.22 -25.03 -18.33
C THR A 47 3.47 -24.21 -18.59
N ASN A 48 3.46 -22.91 -18.26
CA ASN A 48 4.46 -21.96 -18.75
C ASN A 48 5.45 -21.50 -17.69
N GLN A 49 5.11 -21.56 -16.40
CA GLN A 49 5.95 -21.04 -15.33
C GLN A 49 6.75 -22.11 -14.57
N LEU A 50 6.34 -23.36 -14.66
CA LEU A 50 7.05 -24.49 -14.06
C LEU A 50 8.13 -25.06 -15.02
N THR A 51 9.00 -24.17 -15.52
CA THR A 51 10.01 -24.54 -16.54
C THR A 51 11.29 -25.13 -15.95
N THR A 52 11.66 -24.72 -14.74
CA THR A 52 12.89 -25.19 -14.09
C THR A 52 12.61 -26.37 -13.16
N HIS A 53 13.62 -27.25 -13.00
CA HIS A 53 13.53 -28.41 -12.10
C HIS A 53 13.23 -27.98 -10.65
N GLY A 54 13.85 -26.87 -10.19
CA GLY A 54 13.62 -26.33 -8.86
C GLY A 54 12.17 -25.89 -8.63
N ARG A 55 11.59 -25.13 -9.58
CA ARG A 55 10.18 -24.71 -9.48
C ARG A 55 9.22 -25.89 -9.52
N LYS A 56 9.47 -26.88 -10.38
CA LYS A 56 8.66 -28.12 -10.43
C LYS A 56 8.68 -28.85 -9.10
N ASN A 57 9.87 -29.09 -8.55
CA ASN A 57 10.00 -29.79 -7.27
C ASN A 57 9.30 -29.04 -6.13
N LEU A 58 9.45 -27.71 -6.07
CA LEU A 58 8.81 -26.90 -5.06
C LEU A 58 7.28 -26.92 -5.20
N PHE A 59 6.77 -26.84 -6.42
CA PHE A 59 5.35 -26.94 -6.70
C PHE A 59 4.79 -28.33 -6.36
N ASP A 60 5.53 -29.40 -6.67
CA ASP A 60 5.16 -30.76 -6.30
C ASP A 60 5.13 -30.97 -4.78
N GLN A 61 6.08 -30.40 -4.06
CA GLN A 61 6.06 -30.39 -2.58
C GLN A 61 4.85 -29.63 -2.04
N TRP A 62 4.56 -28.46 -2.60
CA TRP A 62 3.38 -27.66 -2.25
C TRP A 62 2.09 -28.48 -2.45
N ARG A 63 1.92 -29.07 -3.63
CA ARG A 63 0.77 -29.90 -4.00
C ARG A 63 0.60 -31.11 -3.06
N LYS A 64 1.69 -31.85 -2.80
CA LYS A 64 1.71 -32.98 -1.86
C LYS A 64 1.34 -32.56 -0.44
N ASN A 65 1.83 -31.44 0.04
CA ASN A 65 1.50 -30.92 1.35
C ASN A 65 0.01 -30.53 1.47
N LEU A 66 -0.62 -30.13 0.38
CA LEU A 66 -2.06 -29.93 0.30
C LEU A 66 -2.83 -31.26 0.20
N GLY A 67 -2.15 -32.39 0.08
CA GLY A 67 -2.80 -33.71 -0.09
C GLY A 67 -3.53 -33.85 -1.43
N LEU A 68 -3.01 -33.20 -2.48
CA LEU A 68 -3.55 -33.27 -3.84
C LEU A 68 -2.75 -34.27 -4.69
N GLY A 69 -3.45 -34.99 -5.59
CA GLY A 69 -2.89 -35.98 -6.51
C GLY A 69 -2.13 -35.34 -7.69
N GLU A 70 -1.83 -36.12 -8.72
CA GLU A 70 -1.04 -35.70 -9.89
C GLU A 70 -1.91 -35.39 -11.12
N THR A 71 -3.23 -35.41 -10.96
CA THR A 71 -4.13 -35.12 -12.08
C THR A 71 -4.04 -33.64 -12.49
N ALA A 72 -4.44 -33.33 -13.72
CA ALA A 72 -4.48 -31.96 -14.20
C ALA A 72 -5.37 -31.05 -13.28
N ALA A 73 -6.49 -31.59 -12.81
CA ALA A 73 -7.38 -30.90 -11.88
C ALA A 73 -6.71 -30.62 -10.53
N ASP A 74 -5.94 -31.56 -9.98
CA ASP A 74 -5.18 -31.37 -8.74
C ASP A 74 -4.08 -30.32 -8.90
N GLN A 75 -3.43 -30.26 -10.05
CA GLN A 75 -2.40 -29.27 -10.35
C GLN A 75 -3.02 -27.88 -10.47
N GLU A 76 -4.15 -27.73 -11.14
CA GLU A 76 -4.88 -26.45 -11.22
C GLU A 76 -5.36 -26.01 -9.85
N GLN A 77 -5.85 -26.91 -9.03
CA GLN A 77 -6.28 -26.61 -7.66
C GLN A 77 -5.09 -26.20 -6.77
N ALA A 78 -3.93 -26.85 -6.90
CA ALA A 78 -2.71 -26.47 -6.20
C ALA A 78 -2.23 -25.09 -6.63
N ALA A 79 -2.30 -24.77 -7.93
CA ALA A 79 -1.98 -23.46 -8.46
C ALA A 79 -2.97 -22.39 -7.99
N PHE A 80 -4.25 -22.71 -7.89
CA PHE A 80 -5.25 -21.80 -7.32
C PHE A 80 -4.91 -21.42 -5.88
N TYR A 81 -4.61 -22.38 -5.01
CA TYR A 81 -4.20 -22.08 -3.64
C TYR A 81 -2.90 -21.26 -3.57
N LEU A 82 -1.95 -21.52 -4.48
CA LEU A 82 -0.70 -20.79 -4.55
C LEU A 82 -0.90 -19.31 -4.94
N ARG A 83 -1.85 -19.03 -5.83
CA ARG A 83 -2.24 -17.66 -6.21
C ARG A 83 -2.84 -16.87 -5.07
N GLN A 84 -3.55 -17.54 -4.15
CA GLN A 84 -4.17 -16.93 -2.99
C GLN A 84 -3.24 -16.89 -1.77
N PHE A 85 -2.02 -17.43 -1.90
CA PHE A 85 -1.05 -17.49 -0.82
C PHE A 85 -0.02 -16.37 -0.97
N GLU A 86 0.16 -15.61 0.08
CA GLU A 86 1.13 -14.52 0.16
C GLU A 86 2.09 -14.76 1.32
N ILE A 87 3.37 -14.51 1.08
CA ILE A 87 4.40 -14.60 2.12
C ILE A 87 4.84 -13.18 2.45
N CYS A 88 4.67 -12.82 3.69
CA CYS A 88 5.15 -11.57 4.26
C CYS A 88 6.32 -11.88 5.19
N THR A 89 7.52 -11.46 4.82
CA THR A 89 8.71 -11.68 5.65
C THR A 89 8.95 -10.45 6.51
N LEU A 90 8.88 -10.63 7.82
CA LEU A 90 9.22 -9.61 8.79
C LEU A 90 10.71 -9.79 9.15
N SER A 91 11.59 -9.06 8.49
CA SER A 91 13.01 -8.95 8.87
C SER A 91 13.38 -7.48 8.98
N ASP A 92 14.28 -7.15 9.92
CA ASP A 92 14.68 -5.76 10.19
C ASP A 92 15.27 -5.03 8.98
N ASP A 93 15.82 -5.77 8.02
CA ASP A 93 16.46 -5.25 6.80
C ASP A 93 15.57 -5.40 5.54
N SER A 94 14.29 -5.79 5.68
CA SER A 94 13.40 -5.97 4.52
C SER A 94 12.58 -4.72 4.24
N VAL A 95 12.34 -4.46 2.95
CA VAL A 95 11.41 -3.39 2.50
C VAL A 95 10.02 -3.62 3.11
N GLU A 96 9.61 -4.86 3.25
CA GLU A 96 8.37 -5.25 3.90
C GLU A 96 8.35 -4.91 5.40
N GLY A 97 9.49 -5.09 6.09
CA GLY A 97 9.64 -4.71 7.49
C GLY A 97 9.38 -3.22 7.70
N ASP A 98 9.99 -2.38 6.86
CA ASP A 98 9.79 -0.94 6.90
C ASP A 98 8.33 -0.56 6.60
N GLN A 99 7.68 -1.18 5.63
CA GLN A 99 6.26 -0.98 5.34
C GLN A 99 5.39 -1.32 6.56
N TRP A 100 5.67 -2.43 7.24
CA TRP A 100 4.93 -2.80 8.45
C TRP A 100 5.15 -1.81 9.59
N LYS A 101 6.36 -1.29 9.79
CA LYS A 101 6.65 -0.23 10.77
C LYS A 101 5.80 1.02 10.50
N TYR A 102 5.65 1.41 9.24
CA TYR A 102 4.76 2.50 8.84
C TYR A 102 3.30 2.23 9.21
N VAL A 103 2.77 1.08 8.83
CA VAL A 103 1.39 0.69 9.14
C VAL A 103 1.18 0.69 10.65
N LEU A 104 2.09 0.11 11.43
CA LEU A 104 1.99 0.06 12.87
C LEU A 104 2.06 1.45 13.52
N GLY A 105 2.95 2.32 13.04
CA GLY A 105 3.06 3.71 13.49
C GLY A 105 1.79 4.53 13.25
N SER A 106 1.04 4.21 12.18
CA SER A 106 -0.26 4.83 11.92
C SER A 106 -1.39 4.28 12.78
N MET A 107 -1.33 3.00 13.12
CA MET A 107 -2.39 2.30 13.87
C MET A 107 -2.24 2.48 15.39
N PHE A 108 -1.03 2.62 15.90
CA PHE A 108 -0.74 2.64 17.34
C PHE A 108 0.06 3.89 17.75
N THR A 109 -0.07 4.28 19.02
CA THR A 109 0.76 5.32 19.63
C THR A 109 2.11 4.74 20.01
N GLY A 110 3.18 5.55 19.94
CA GLY A 110 4.54 5.13 20.28
C GLY A 110 5.46 5.11 19.07
N ASN A 111 6.70 4.67 19.28
CA ASN A 111 7.67 4.50 18.20
C ASN A 111 7.28 3.26 17.38
N PRO A 112 7.17 3.36 16.05
CA PRO A 112 6.85 2.22 15.17
C PRO A 112 7.81 1.04 15.32
N ASP A 113 9.10 1.30 15.50
CA ASP A 113 10.11 0.24 15.70
C ASP A 113 9.82 -0.56 16.96
N ASP A 114 9.52 0.13 18.08
CA ASP A 114 9.20 -0.54 19.34
C ASP A 114 7.90 -1.38 19.22
N VAL A 115 6.90 -0.89 18.52
CA VAL A 115 5.65 -1.63 18.25
C VAL A 115 5.92 -2.86 17.41
N TYR A 116 6.77 -2.72 16.38
CA TYR A 116 7.18 -3.81 15.49
C TYR A 116 7.93 -4.90 16.28
N ASP A 117 8.93 -4.52 17.07
CA ASP A 117 9.72 -5.43 17.90
C ASP A 117 8.86 -6.19 18.92
N VAL A 118 7.88 -5.51 19.52
CA VAL A 118 6.92 -6.14 20.44
C VAL A 118 6.08 -7.19 19.73
N LEU A 119 5.62 -6.92 18.49
CA LEU A 119 4.87 -7.90 17.70
C LEU A 119 5.76 -9.04 17.20
N LEU A 120 7.00 -8.76 16.81
CA LEU A 120 7.98 -9.77 16.43
C LEU A 120 8.24 -10.75 17.58
N ASN A 121 8.51 -10.21 18.78
CA ASN A 121 8.70 -11.02 19.99
C ASN A 121 7.46 -11.86 20.34
N LEU A 122 6.25 -11.31 20.14
CA LEU A 122 5.00 -12.06 20.35
C LEU A 122 4.91 -13.28 19.42
N THR A 123 5.31 -13.12 18.15
CA THR A 123 5.24 -14.21 17.17
C THR A 123 6.33 -15.26 17.36
N GLU A 124 7.53 -14.86 17.73
CA GLU A 124 8.68 -15.75 17.87
C GLU A 124 8.70 -16.52 19.18
N ASN A 125 8.43 -15.86 20.29
CA ASN A 125 8.65 -16.42 21.62
C ASN A 125 7.39 -16.94 22.30
N ASP A 126 6.29 -16.18 22.27
CA ASP A 126 5.14 -16.46 23.12
C ASP A 126 4.06 -17.29 22.41
N ASN A 127 3.99 -17.26 21.09
CA ASN A 127 2.87 -17.81 20.33
C ASN A 127 3.28 -18.63 19.10
N TYR A 128 4.49 -19.15 19.07
CA TYR A 128 4.92 -20.01 17.98
C TYR A 128 3.93 -21.16 17.72
N GLY A 129 3.40 -21.22 16.50
CA GLY A 129 2.44 -22.22 16.09
C GLY A 129 0.99 -22.00 16.57
N LYS A 130 0.68 -20.85 17.18
CA LYS A 130 -0.70 -20.47 17.53
C LYS A 130 -1.32 -19.55 16.48
N THR A 131 -2.64 -19.55 16.40
CA THR A 131 -3.36 -18.59 15.57
C THR A 131 -3.51 -17.28 16.34
N LEU A 132 -2.99 -16.18 15.76
CA LEU A 132 -3.14 -14.83 16.27
C LEU A 132 -4.26 -14.12 15.49
N THR A 133 -5.22 -13.53 16.21
CA THR A 133 -6.25 -12.67 15.62
C THR A 133 -5.88 -11.21 15.82
N ALA A 134 -6.45 -10.31 15.00
CA ALA A 134 -6.24 -8.87 15.16
C ALA A 134 -6.60 -8.38 16.59
N GLY A 135 -7.65 -8.95 17.20
CA GLY A 135 -8.03 -8.62 18.57
C GLY A 135 -6.98 -9.03 19.61
N ILE A 136 -6.35 -10.21 19.45
CA ILE A 136 -5.25 -10.66 20.33
C ILE A 136 -4.05 -9.74 20.20
N LEU A 137 -3.67 -9.38 18.97
CA LEU A 137 -2.56 -8.47 18.70
C LEU A 137 -2.81 -7.09 19.30
N GLN A 138 -4.01 -6.54 19.11
CA GLN A 138 -4.41 -5.27 19.69
C GLN A 138 -4.34 -5.30 21.23
N GLN A 139 -4.96 -6.28 21.86
CA GLN A 139 -4.96 -6.43 23.32
C GLN A 139 -3.53 -6.58 23.88
N TYR A 140 -2.66 -7.31 23.17
CA TYR A 140 -1.26 -7.49 23.56
C TYR A 140 -0.48 -6.18 23.53
N LEU A 141 -0.69 -5.36 22.51
CA LEU A 141 -0.08 -4.04 22.37
C LEU A 141 -0.62 -3.06 23.42
N GLU A 142 -1.94 -3.05 23.65
CA GLU A 142 -2.57 -2.18 24.65
C GLU A 142 -2.07 -2.48 26.08
N GLN A 143 -1.87 -3.76 26.42
CA GLN A 143 -1.29 -4.17 27.71
C GLN A 143 0.15 -3.66 27.90
N ARG A 144 0.86 -3.35 26.83
CA ARG A 144 2.22 -2.77 26.84
C ARG A 144 2.23 -1.25 26.67
N GLY A 145 1.05 -0.62 26.74
CA GLY A 145 0.92 0.84 26.69
C GLY A 145 0.79 1.44 25.29
N TYR A 146 0.75 0.61 24.23
CA TYR A 146 0.50 1.08 22.88
C TYR A 146 -1.00 1.15 22.60
N GLN A 147 -1.54 2.36 22.50
CA GLN A 147 -2.96 2.55 22.25
C GLN A 147 -3.23 2.68 20.75
N ARG A 148 -4.36 2.12 20.31
CA ARG A 148 -4.79 2.27 18.90
C ARG A 148 -5.12 3.72 18.59
N ARG A 149 -4.59 4.23 17.49
CA ARG A 149 -4.96 5.54 16.94
C ARG A 149 -6.29 5.38 16.19
N LEU A 150 -7.31 6.08 16.63
CA LEU A 150 -8.61 6.11 15.94
C LEU A 150 -8.62 7.29 14.95
N LEU A 151 -7.87 7.18 13.85
CA LEU A 151 -7.80 8.24 12.84
C LEU A 151 -9.18 8.56 12.24
N ALA A 152 -10.00 7.56 12.01
CA ALA A 152 -11.37 7.76 11.49
C ALA A 152 -12.27 8.60 12.41
N ALA A 153 -12.00 8.62 13.71
CA ALA A 153 -12.74 9.41 14.70
C ALA A 153 -12.12 10.79 14.94
N ASP A 154 -10.96 11.09 14.34
CA ASP A 154 -10.31 12.41 14.51
C ASP A 154 -10.97 13.46 13.61
N THR A 155 -11.82 14.27 14.21
CA THR A 155 -12.56 15.35 13.52
C THR A 155 -11.66 16.43 12.91
N ASN A 156 -10.37 16.49 13.31
CA ASN A 156 -9.42 17.45 12.73
C ASN A 156 -8.92 17.01 11.35
N ILE A 157 -8.91 15.70 11.05
CA ILE A 157 -8.38 15.20 9.77
C ILE A 157 -9.17 15.75 8.58
N PRO A 158 -10.52 15.63 8.50
CA PRO A 158 -11.26 16.15 7.36
C PRO A 158 -11.09 17.68 7.22
N LEU A 159 -11.08 18.42 8.32
CA LEU A 159 -10.86 19.87 8.30
C LEU A 159 -9.46 20.23 7.76
N GLN A 160 -8.45 19.45 8.13
CA GLN A 160 -7.09 19.69 7.66
C GLN A 160 -6.92 19.31 6.18
N ILE A 161 -7.55 18.23 5.72
CA ILE A 161 -7.62 17.85 4.28
C ILE A 161 -8.27 18.99 3.49
N GLU A 162 -9.42 19.47 3.92
CA GLU A 162 -10.11 20.59 3.26
C GLU A 162 -9.24 21.84 3.20
N ARG A 163 -8.58 22.20 4.31
CA ARG A 163 -7.69 23.36 4.40
C ARG A 163 -6.49 23.24 3.44
N LEU A 164 -5.88 22.06 3.35
CA LEU A 164 -4.76 21.81 2.44
C LEU A 164 -5.21 21.87 0.99
N ASN A 165 -6.31 21.23 0.64
CA ASN A 165 -6.91 21.27 -0.69
C ASN A 165 -7.30 22.70 -1.10
N HIS A 166 -7.90 23.47 -0.20
CA HIS A 166 -8.24 24.87 -0.47
C HIS A 166 -6.98 25.70 -0.72
N ARG A 167 -5.93 25.54 0.12
CA ARG A 167 -4.64 26.22 -0.05
C ARG A 167 -4.01 25.84 -1.39
N PHE A 168 -4.02 24.55 -1.76
CA PHE A 168 -3.51 24.07 -3.03
C PHE A 168 -4.21 24.75 -4.22
N LYS A 169 -5.54 24.77 -4.22
CA LYS A 169 -6.33 25.45 -5.26
C LYS A 169 -6.08 26.95 -5.34
N ALA A 170 -5.89 27.62 -4.21
CA ALA A 170 -5.68 29.08 -4.15
C ALA A 170 -4.35 29.53 -4.78
N HIS A 171 -3.37 28.63 -4.90
CA HIS A 171 -2.08 28.95 -5.57
C HIS A 171 -2.17 28.96 -7.09
N PHE A 172 -3.18 28.34 -7.65
CA PHE A 172 -3.39 28.32 -9.10
C PHE A 172 -4.00 29.67 -9.54
N ARG A 173 -3.32 30.34 -10.45
CA ARG A 173 -3.86 31.52 -11.14
C ARG A 173 -4.18 31.16 -12.59
N PRO A 174 -5.47 31.11 -12.96
CA PRO A 174 -5.85 30.85 -14.35
C PRO A 174 -5.36 31.95 -15.27
N ILE A 175 -4.95 31.61 -16.47
CA ILE A 175 -4.65 32.56 -17.53
C ILE A 175 -5.94 32.81 -18.31
N GLY A 176 -6.62 33.93 -18.00
CA GLY A 176 -7.91 34.28 -18.58
C GLY A 176 -9.12 33.73 -17.84
N ASP A 177 -10.32 34.09 -18.31
CA ASP A 177 -11.58 33.81 -17.62
C ASP A 177 -12.21 32.45 -17.96
N HIS A 178 -11.64 31.70 -18.91
CA HIS A 178 -12.19 30.42 -19.35
C HIS A 178 -11.24 29.27 -19.13
N PRO A 179 -11.69 28.21 -18.46
CA PRO A 179 -10.91 26.98 -18.35
C PRO A 179 -10.80 26.33 -19.75
N PHE A 180 -9.57 26.13 -20.24
CA PHE A 180 -9.38 25.32 -21.44
C PHE A 180 -9.73 23.85 -21.13
N PRO A 181 -10.47 23.16 -22.02
CA PRO A 181 -10.66 21.73 -21.91
C PRO A 181 -9.29 21.05 -22.04
N ILE A 182 -8.85 20.39 -20.97
CA ILE A 182 -7.55 19.72 -20.95
C ILE A 182 -7.81 18.23 -21.12
N GLN A 183 -7.50 17.71 -22.32
CA GLN A 183 -7.71 16.31 -22.65
C GLN A 183 -6.91 15.39 -21.71
N GLU A 184 -5.71 15.81 -21.32
CA GLU A 184 -4.84 15.10 -20.39
C GLU A 184 -5.46 14.92 -19.01
N ALA A 185 -6.24 15.87 -18.51
CA ALA A 185 -6.97 15.73 -17.26
C ALA A 185 -8.04 14.62 -17.33
N HIS A 186 -8.74 14.51 -18.44
CA HIS A 186 -9.70 13.43 -18.65
C HIS A 186 -9.01 12.07 -18.82
N MET A 187 -7.84 12.02 -19.45
CA MET A 187 -7.05 10.80 -19.56
C MET A 187 -6.54 10.35 -18.18
N ALA A 188 -6.02 11.30 -17.38
CA ALA A 188 -5.58 11.06 -16.00
C ALA A 188 -6.73 10.53 -15.14
N LEU A 189 -7.90 11.17 -15.19
CA LEU A 189 -9.07 10.73 -14.47
C LEU A 189 -9.49 9.31 -14.84
N ARG A 190 -9.51 8.96 -16.14
CA ARG A 190 -9.83 7.59 -16.58
C ARG A 190 -8.84 6.56 -16.04
N ALA A 191 -7.55 6.89 -16.03
CA ALA A 191 -6.51 6.01 -15.48
C ALA A 191 -6.73 5.82 -13.97
N ILE A 192 -6.95 6.89 -13.21
CA ILE A 192 -7.24 6.86 -11.79
C ILE A 192 -8.46 5.98 -11.50
N LEU A 193 -9.57 6.17 -12.23
CA LEU A 193 -10.79 5.38 -12.05
C LEU A 193 -10.62 3.88 -12.34
N THR A 194 -9.54 3.51 -13.01
CA THR A 194 -9.16 2.10 -13.24
C THR A 194 -8.06 1.61 -12.28
N GLY A 195 -7.80 2.34 -11.18
CA GLY A 195 -6.82 1.98 -10.16
C GLY A 195 -5.36 2.14 -10.62
N LYS A 196 -5.09 3.03 -11.58
CA LYS A 196 -3.72 3.26 -12.07
C LYS A 196 -3.13 4.53 -11.49
N ASN A 197 -1.86 4.47 -11.13
CA ASN A 197 -1.07 5.65 -10.82
C ASN A 197 -0.78 6.46 -12.09
N VAL A 198 -0.80 7.79 -11.95
CA VAL A 198 -0.60 8.71 -13.08
C VAL A 198 0.58 9.63 -12.78
N LEU A 199 1.50 9.72 -13.74
CA LEU A 199 2.60 10.67 -13.72
C LEU A 199 2.44 11.69 -14.86
N LEU A 200 2.31 12.97 -14.50
CA LEU A 200 2.26 14.08 -15.46
C LEU A 200 3.66 14.60 -15.74
N LEU A 201 4.15 14.37 -16.94
CA LEU A 201 5.46 14.84 -17.40
C LEU A 201 5.32 15.97 -18.43
N GLY A 202 6.24 16.91 -18.41
CA GLY A 202 6.30 17.99 -19.39
C GLY A 202 7.23 19.11 -18.94
N GLU A 203 7.64 19.95 -19.90
CA GLU A 203 8.47 21.12 -19.64
C GLU A 203 7.78 22.18 -18.77
N ALA A 204 8.56 23.10 -18.23
CA ALA A 204 8.00 24.23 -17.48
C ALA A 204 7.08 25.07 -18.39
N GLY A 205 5.93 25.50 -17.88
CA GLY A 205 4.99 26.35 -18.63
C GLY A 205 4.02 25.60 -19.56
N ILE A 206 4.15 24.27 -19.79
CA ILE A 206 3.27 23.51 -20.71
C ILE A 206 1.83 23.30 -20.20
N GLY A 207 1.51 23.72 -18.96
CA GLY A 207 0.16 23.65 -18.43
C GLY A 207 -0.09 22.49 -17.45
N LYS A 208 0.94 21.84 -16.89
CA LYS A 208 0.78 20.75 -15.90
C LYS A 208 -0.15 21.13 -14.74
N SER A 209 0.07 22.30 -14.13
CA SER A 209 -0.76 22.78 -13.03
C SER A 209 -2.22 23.04 -13.45
N GLY A 210 -2.44 23.48 -14.70
CA GLY A 210 -3.78 23.60 -15.27
C GLY A 210 -4.46 22.24 -15.44
N CYS A 211 -3.71 21.22 -15.87
CA CYS A 211 -4.19 19.84 -15.95
C CYS A 211 -4.60 19.31 -14.56
N VAL A 212 -3.77 19.55 -13.54
CA VAL A 212 -4.11 19.17 -12.15
C VAL A 212 -5.36 19.89 -11.67
N GLN A 213 -5.52 21.19 -11.93
CA GLN A 213 -6.73 21.93 -11.55
C GLN A 213 -8.00 21.39 -12.24
N ALA A 214 -7.90 21.07 -13.54
CA ALA A 214 -9.01 20.45 -14.27
C ALA A 214 -9.36 19.06 -13.69
N LEU A 215 -8.35 18.27 -13.31
CA LEU A 215 -8.53 16.99 -12.64
C LEU A 215 -9.22 17.18 -11.28
N LEU A 216 -8.78 18.13 -10.45
CA LEU A 216 -9.42 18.42 -9.16
C LEU A 216 -10.89 18.80 -9.33
N ALA A 217 -11.22 19.63 -10.32
CA ALA A 217 -12.61 19.99 -10.62
C ALA A 217 -13.46 18.78 -11.00
N GLU A 218 -12.90 17.80 -11.71
CA GLU A 218 -13.59 16.55 -12.05
C GLU A 218 -13.74 15.62 -10.84
N LEU A 219 -12.74 15.56 -9.94
CA LEU A 219 -12.84 14.81 -8.68
C LEU A 219 -13.91 15.40 -7.77
N ASP A 220 -13.97 16.74 -7.64
CA ASP A 220 -15.03 17.44 -6.88
C ASP A 220 -16.44 17.13 -7.43
N LYS A 221 -16.64 17.21 -8.74
CA LYS A 221 -17.93 16.89 -9.39
C LYS A 221 -18.38 15.45 -9.12
N ARG A 222 -17.45 14.55 -8.98
CA ARG A 222 -17.70 13.12 -8.73
C ARG A 222 -17.71 12.73 -7.27
N HIS A 223 -17.49 13.70 -6.37
CA HIS A 223 -17.36 13.49 -4.93
C HIS A 223 -16.31 12.43 -4.58
N ILE A 224 -15.20 12.39 -5.34
CA ILE A 224 -14.06 11.52 -5.04
C ILE A 224 -13.16 12.26 -4.06
N PRO A 225 -12.94 11.74 -2.84
CA PRO A 225 -12.05 12.35 -1.87
C PRO A 225 -10.61 12.39 -2.39
N TYR A 226 -9.91 13.48 -2.10
CA TYR A 226 -8.51 13.62 -2.46
C TYR A 226 -7.76 14.48 -1.45
N LEU A 227 -6.44 14.34 -1.47
CA LEU A 227 -5.49 15.20 -0.79
C LEU A 227 -4.45 15.68 -1.79
N ALA A 228 -4.39 17.00 -2.00
CA ALA A 228 -3.44 17.64 -2.91
C ALA A 228 -2.37 18.38 -2.11
N LEU A 229 -1.10 18.04 -2.35
CA LEU A 229 0.07 18.56 -1.65
C LEU A 229 1.04 19.17 -2.67
N SER A 230 1.52 20.40 -2.38
CA SER A 230 2.56 21.08 -3.13
C SER A 230 3.87 20.94 -2.35
N VAL A 231 4.75 20.06 -2.82
CA VAL A 231 5.95 19.65 -2.06
C VAL A 231 7.03 20.73 -1.99
N ASP A 232 6.96 21.77 -2.83
CA ASP A 232 7.83 22.93 -2.78
C ASP A 232 7.46 23.88 -1.63
N GLN A 233 6.19 23.96 -1.25
CA GLN A 233 5.72 24.80 -0.16
C GLN A 233 6.03 24.25 1.22
N LYS A 234 5.93 22.94 1.35
CA LYS A 234 6.30 22.19 2.54
C LYS A 234 7.09 20.98 2.09
N VAL A 235 8.40 21.11 2.14
CA VAL A 235 9.31 20.05 1.71
C VAL A 235 9.18 18.87 2.67
N PRO A 236 8.88 17.65 2.17
CA PRO A 236 8.85 16.45 2.98
C PRO A 236 10.23 16.19 3.62
N GLN A 237 10.24 15.80 4.88
CA GLN A 237 11.45 15.46 5.64
C GLN A 237 11.17 14.29 6.56
N GLY A 238 12.20 13.54 6.90
CA GLY A 238 12.14 12.41 7.82
C GLY A 238 11.31 11.26 7.26
N THR A 239 10.16 11.03 7.82
CA THR A 239 9.22 9.98 7.43
C THR A 239 7.88 10.56 6.97
N PRO A 240 7.00 9.78 6.30
CA PRO A 240 5.64 10.22 5.99
C PRO A 240 4.86 10.70 7.21
N GLU A 241 5.06 10.09 8.38
CA GLU A 241 4.42 10.50 9.64
C GLU A 241 4.93 11.88 10.09
N TYR A 242 6.26 12.08 10.06
CA TYR A 242 6.87 13.37 10.41
C TYR A 242 6.41 14.48 9.45
N TYR A 243 6.32 14.14 8.16
CA TYR A 243 5.75 15.06 7.18
C TYR A 243 4.27 15.32 7.44
N GLY A 244 3.50 14.31 7.82
CA GLY A 244 2.12 14.44 8.26
C GLY A 244 1.97 15.40 9.45
N GLU A 245 2.81 15.26 10.48
CA GLU A 245 2.84 16.18 11.63
C GLU A 245 3.15 17.63 11.19
N ALA A 246 4.11 17.79 10.31
CA ALA A 246 4.44 19.09 9.72
C ALA A 246 3.28 19.71 8.93
N LEU A 247 2.38 18.88 8.37
CA LEU A 247 1.14 19.31 7.71
C LEU A 247 -0.04 19.49 8.68
N GLY A 248 0.11 19.14 9.96
CA GLY A 248 -0.92 19.23 10.99
C GLY A 248 -1.79 17.98 11.15
N PHE A 249 -1.33 16.86 10.63
CA PHE A 249 -1.92 15.52 10.85
C PHE A 249 -1.25 14.85 12.06
N ARG A 250 -1.84 13.72 12.51
CA ARG A 250 -1.27 12.87 13.57
C ARG A 250 -0.64 11.59 13.03
N ALA A 251 -0.65 11.40 11.71
CA ALA A 251 -0.11 10.26 11.01
C ALA A 251 0.31 10.67 9.59
N SER A 252 0.76 9.71 8.79
CA SER A 252 1.05 9.93 7.37
C SER A 252 -0.15 10.57 6.64
N PRO A 253 0.09 11.49 5.70
CA PRO A 253 -0.98 12.11 4.91
C PRO A 253 -1.87 11.09 4.19
N VAL A 254 -1.28 9.99 3.69
CA VAL A 254 -1.99 8.91 3.01
C VAL A 254 -2.98 8.23 3.94
N LEU A 255 -2.51 7.84 5.13
CA LEU A 255 -3.33 7.16 6.14
C LEU A 255 -4.43 8.06 6.69
N CYS A 256 -4.16 9.35 6.80
CA CYS A 256 -5.19 10.33 7.15
C CYS A 256 -6.26 10.44 6.06
N LEU A 257 -5.89 10.45 4.78
CA LEU A 257 -6.86 10.41 3.69
C LEU A 257 -7.65 9.10 3.71
N GLU A 258 -6.96 7.96 3.79
CA GLU A 258 -7.58 6.63 3.83
C GLU A 258 -8.57 6.48 4.98
N SER A 259 -8.25 7.00 6.15
CA SER A 259 -9.12 6.95 7.33
C SER A 259 -10.48 7.64 7.14
N GLN A 260 -10.59 8.53 6.14
CA GLN A 260 -11.82 9.26 5.82
C GLN A 260 -12.62 8.59 4.69
N LEU A 261 -12.12 7.51 4.11
CA LEU A 261 -12.80 6.79 3.04
C LEU A 261 -13.80 5.79 3.60
N ALA A 262 -14.95 5.68 2.94
CA ALA A 262 -15.86 4.57 3.20
C ALA A 262 -15.26 3.26 2.66
N SER A 263 -15.71 2.12 3.18
CA SER A 263 -15.24 0.81 2.70
C SER A 263 -15.44 0.67 1.19
N GLY A 264 -14.36 0.41 0.46
CA GLY A 264 -14.35 0.31 -1.00
C GLY A 264 -14.41 1.65 -1.75
N GLN A 265 -14.36 2.78 -1.04
CA GLN A 265 -14.27 4.10 -1.67
C GLN A 265 -12.83 4.39 -2.09
N MET A 266 -12.67 4.92 -3.30
CA MET A 266 -11.38 5.39 -3.79
C MET A 266 -11.05 6.77 -3.22
N GLY A 267 -9.79 6.97 -2.81
CA GLY A 267 -9.19 8.27 -2.53
C GLY A 267 -8.05 8.57 -3.50
N VAL A 268 -7.72 9.85 -3.70
CA VAL A 268 -6.65 10.26 -4.61
C VAL A 268 -5.63 11.14 -3.90
N LEU A 269 -4.36 10.70 -3.85
CA LEU A 269 -3.24 11.53 -3.42
C LEU A 269 -2.64 12.24 -4.64
N ILE A 270 -2.43 13.55 -4.54
CA ILE A 270 -1.79 14.36 -5.57
C ILE A 270 -0.56 15.03 -4.98
N LEU A 271 0.61 14.77 -5.59
CA LEU A 271 1.87 15.41 -5.26
C LEU A 271 2.29 16.29 -6.43
N ASP A 272 2.27 17.60 -6.24
CA ASP A 272 2.68 18.58 -7.27
C ASP A 272 4.05 19.18 -6.94
N GLN A 273 4.73 19.70 -7.96
CA GLN A 273 6.05 20.34 -7.87
C GLN A 273 7.19 19.38 -7.48
N LEU A 274 7.10 18.08 -7.82
CA LEU A 274 8.18 17.11 -7.58
C LEU A 274 9.49 17.49 -8.28
N ASP A 275 9.43 18.25 -9.37
CA ASP A 275 10.59 18.77 -10.08
C ASP A 275 11.36 19.84 -9.28
N SER A 276 10.74 20.51 -8.33
CA SER A 276 11.42 21.42 -7.40
C SER A 276 12.44 20.71 -6.51
N LEU A 277 12.25 19.41 -6.28
CA LEU A 277 13.13 18.55 -5.47
C LEU A 277 14.37 18.04 -6.24
N ARG A 278 14.56 18.44 -7.50
CA ARG A 278 15.71 17.98 -8.32
C ARG A 278 17.07 18.60 -7.95
N TRP A 279 17.07 19.70 -7.21
CA TRP A 279 18.31 20.36 -6.83
C TRP A 279 19.00 19.58 -5.73
N ALA A 280 20.16 19.01 -6.04
CA ALA A 280 20.89 18.02 -5.27
C ALA A 280 21.41 18.51 -3.90
N THR A 281 20.52 18.95 -3.03
CA THR A 281 20.80 19.08 -1.60
C THR A 281 20.37 17.81 -0.89
N ARG A 282 21.02 17.47 0.23
CA ARG A 282 20.67 16.27 1.04
C ARG A 282 19.17 16.23 1.40
N SER A 283 18.59 17.38 1.70
CA SER A 283 17.16 17.53 2.01
C SER A 283 16.23 17.23 0.83
N CYS A 284 16.70 17.38 -0.43
CA CYS A 284 15.89 17.05 -1.60
C CYS A 284 15.85 15.53 -1.89
N VAL A 285 16.94 14.82 -1.63
CA VAL A 285 16.98 13.35 -1.75
C VAL A 285 16.04 12.74 -0.70
N GLU A 286 16.15 13.19 0.55
CA GLU A 286 15.27 12.77 1.64
C GLU A 286 13.78 13.05 1.33
N ALA A 287 13.47 14.21 0.74
CA ALA A 287 12.10 14.55 0.34
C ALA A 287 11.54 13.61 -0.75
N LEU A 288 12.37 13.22 -1.72
CA LEU A 288 11.97 12.25 -2.76
C LEU A 288 11.74 10.86 -2.16
N ASP A 289 12.56 10.45 -1.19
CA ASP A 289 12.39 9.18 -0.48
C ASP A 289 11.05 9.18 0.28
N VAL A 290 10.74 10.24 1.03
CA VAL A 290 9.44 10.38 1.73
C VAL A 290 8.26 10.37 0.76
N CYS A 291 8.36 11.05 -0.39
CA CYS A 291 7.33 10.98 -1.44
C CYS A 291 7.19 9.56 -1.99
N GLY A 292 8.31 8.86 -2.23
CA GLY A 292 8.32 7.47 -2.69
C GLY A 292 7.68 6.52 -1.67
N GLU A 293 7.90 6.74 -0.39
CA GLU A 293 7.26 5.98 0.68
C GLU A 293 5.75 6.23 0.76
N MET A 294 5.31 7.49 0.66
CA MET A 294 3.88 7.80 0.56
C MET A 294 3.21 7.12 -0.64
N LEU A 295 3.89 7.06 -1.80
CA LEU A 295 3.36 6.37 -2.97
C LEU A 295 3.30 4.85 -2.83
N ARG A 296 4.07 4.25 -1.91
CA ARG A 296 3.97 2.82 -1.59
C ARG A 296 2.84 2.51 -0.61
N GLN A 297 2.35 3.52 0.11
CA GLN A 297 1.19 3.39 1.01
C GLN A 297 -0.14 3.42 0.23
N VAL A 298 -0.15 3.88 -1.01
CA VAL A 298 -1.32 3.92 -1.92
C VAL A 298 -1.43 2.62 -2.69
#